data_7d1034916c9434d50e0fa6271b81e8bb
#
_entry.id   7d1034916c9434d50e0fa6271b81e8bb
#
_cell.length_a   1.000
_cell.length_b   1.000
_cell.length_c   1.000
_cell.angle_alpha   90.00
_cell.angle_beta   90.00
_cell.angle_gamma   90.00
#
_symmetry.space_group_name_H-M   'P 1'
#
loop_
_entity.id
_entity.type
_entity.pdbx_description
1 polymer ?
#
loop_
_entity_poly.entity_id
_entity_poly.type
_entity_poly.pdbx_seq_one_letter_code
_entity_poly.pdbx_strand_id
1 'polypeptide(L)'
;MLCWAAKWTDKRGIFSRSKGDEDFLTCLHALLNEADAVVHFNGCKFDMPWIHSEFLQAGLLPPSPYKQIDLLRTVRSQFKFPSNKLDYVSQALGIGHKTKGMSMDDWKGCMGNDEKSWKKMLSYNKRDVALTEKVYFKLLPWIKNHPNSNLYEDKVIDKMRCPTCGSEHFIARGNIATASGVYKRYSCNECHHWFRGHEQIAKINVKNKTSNV
;
A
#
# COMPACT_ATOMS: atom_id res chain seq x y z
N MET A 1 -20.05 -0.11 7.89
CA MET A 1 -18.70 0.02 8.54
C MET A 1 -18.87 0.55 9.95
N LEU A 2 -18.12 0.03 10.98
CA LEU A 2 -18.23 0.50 12.38
C LEU A 2 -17.19 1.57 12.73
N CYS A 3 -15.96 1.39 12.30
CA CYS A 3 -14.87 2.33 12.50
C CYS A 3 -13.83 2.18 11.39
N TRP A 4 -12.94 3.15 11.30
CA TRP A 4 -11.76 3.08 10.45
C TRP A 4 -10.55 3.68 11.16
N ALA A 5 -9.36 3.31 10.69
CA ALA A 5 -8.11 3.92 11.07
C ALA A 5 -7.22 4.04 9.83
N ALA A 6 -6.50 5.15 9.72
CA ALA A 6 -5.58 5.43 8.63
C ALA A 6 -4.35 6.20 9.14
N LYS A 7 -3.25 6.13 8.39
CA LYS A 7 -2.00 6.81 8.72
C LYS A 7 -1.29 7.24 7.44
N TRP A 8 -0.73 8.42 7.44
CA TRP A 8 0.25 8.83 6.44
C TRP A 8 1.61 8.21 6.78
N THR A 9 2.31 7.69 5.78
CA THR A 9 3.63 7.05 5.99
C THR A 9 4.71 8.03 6.45
N ASP A 10 4.58 9.30 6.13
CA ASP A 10 5.48 10.40 6.49
C ASP A 10 5.12 11.09 7.81
N LYS A 11 3.93 10.79 8.39
CA LYS A 11 3.43 11.44 9.62
C LYS A 11 3.32 10.43 10.76
N ARG A 12 3.56 10.89 12.00
CA ARG A 12 3.50 10.02 13.19
C ARG A 12 2.09 9.67 13.66
N GLY A 13 1.10 10.48 13.36
CA GLY A 13 -0.28 10.33 13.84
C GLY A 13 -1.04 9.20 13.12
N ILE A 14 -1.98 8.57 13.83
CA ILE A 14 -2.96 7.65 13.25
C ILE A 14 -4.34 8.29 13.41
N PHE A 15 -4.98 8.58 12.30
CA PHE A 15 -6.38 9.03 12.24
C PHE A 15 -7.30 7.85 12.52
N SER A 16 -8.38 8.08 13.22
CA SER A 16 -9.42 7.07 13.42
C SER A 16 -10.74 7.73 13.77
N ARG A 17 -11.84 7.11 13.32
CA ARG A 17 -13.21 7.51 13.65
C ARG A 17 -14.06 6.29 13.88
N SER A 18 -15.10 6.47 14.68
CA SER A 18 -16.18 5.53 14.91
C SER A 18 -17.47 6.02 14.26
N LYS A 19 -18.42 5.14 14.01
CA LYS A 19 -19.68 5.45 13.34
C LYS A 19 -20.52 6.56 14.03
N GLY A 20 -20.25 6.84 15.31
CA GLY A 20 -20.90 7.93 16.06
C GLY A 20 -20.29 9.31 15.84
N ASP A 21 -19.12 9.40 15.21
CA ASP A 21 -18.45 10.68 14.96
C ASP A 21 -19.12 11.40 13.78
N GLU A 22 -19.44 12.69 13.90
CA GLU A 22 -20.13 13.47 12.86
C GLU A 22 -19.37 13.51 11.54
N ASP A 23 -18.03 13.55 11.61
CA ASP A 23 -17.14 13.58 10.45
C ASP A 23 -16.67 12.18 9.99
N PHE A 24 -17.34 11.10 10.40
CA PHE A 24 -16.94 9.72 10.18
C PHE A 24 -16.61 9.40 8.73
N LEU A 25 -17.51 9.70 7.80
CA LEU A 25 -17.33 9.43 6.37
C LEU A 25 -16.58 10.56 5.64
N THR A 26 -16.86 11.81 5.97
CA THR A 26 -16.28 12.97 5.32
C THR A 26 -14.78 13.08 5.59
N CYS A 27 -14.33 12.77 6.80
CA CYS A 27 -12.90 12.71 7.14
C CYS A 27 -12.19 11.58 6.38
N LEU A 28 -12.79 10.38 6.29
CA LEU A 28 -12.20 9.28 5.52
C LEU A 28 -12.16 9.61 4.02
N HIS A 29 -13.23 10.21 3.49
CA HIS A 29 -13.30 10.63 2.10
C HIS A 29 -12.20 11.66 1.79
N ALA A 30 -11.99 12.66 2.65
CA ALA A 30 -10.95 13.66 2.50
C ALA A 30 -9.55 13.04 2.47
N LEU A 31 -9.26 12.09 3.38
CA LEU A 31 -7.98 11.36 3.41
C LEU A 31 -7.75 10.56 2.11
N LEU A 32 -8.78 9.89 1.59
CA LEU A 32 -8.66 9.14 0.34
C LEU A 32 -8.56 10.07 -0.88
N ASN A 33 -9.19 11.24 -0.82
CA ASN A 33 -9.13 12.25 -1.88
C ASN A 33 -7.75 12.90 -1.99
N GLU A 34 -7.02 13.02 -0.87
CA GLU A 34 -5.65 13.54 -0.80
C GLU A 34 -4.60 12.47 -1.17
N ALA A 35 -4.93 11.18 -1.04
CA ALA A 35 -3.97 10.10 -1.17
C ALA A 35 -3.63 9.79 -2.63
N ASP A 36 -2.34 9.72 -2.97
CA ASP A 36 -1.84 9.20 -4.24
C ASP A 36 -1.84 7.67 -4.28
N ALA A 37 -1.59 7.06 -3.13
CA ALA A 37 -1.58 5.60 -2.97
C ALA A 37 -2.11 5.19 -1.59
N VAL A 38 -2.85 4.08 -1.56
CA VAL A 38 -3.39 3.49 -0.34
C VAL A 38 -2.82 2.09 -0.15
N VAL A 39 -2.13 1.88 0.97
CA VAL A 39 -1.58 0.59 1.37
C VAL A 39 -2.54 -0.10 2.33
N HIS A 40 -2.86 -1.34 2.08
CA HIS A 40 -3.73 -2.14 2.93
C HIS A 40 -3.40 -3.64 2.84
N PHE A 41 -4.00 -4.44 3.70
CA PHE A 41 -3.87 -5.89 3.68
C PHE A 41 -5.23 -6.55 3.39
N ASN A 42 -5.44 -7.01 2.14
CA ASN A 42 -6.72 -7.54 1.62
C ASN A 42 -7.84 -6.49 1.44
N GLY A 43 -7.53 -5.22 1.52
CA GLY A 43 -8.52 -4.14 1.45
C GLY A 43 -9.25 -4.08 0.11
N CYS A 44 -8.58 -4.41 -1.01
CA CYS A 44 -9.24 -4.44 -2.34
C CYS A 44 -10.51 -5.30 -2.38
N LYS A 45 -10.53 -6.39 -1.62
CA LYS A 45 -11.69 -7.32 -1.59
C LYS A 45 -12.60 -7.11 -0.38
N PHE A 46 -12.12 -6.42 0.64
CA PHE A 46 -12.83 -6.31 1.91
C PHE A 46 -13.13 -4.86 2.29
N ASP A 47 -12.13 -4.07 2.68
CA ASP A 47 -12.35 -2.74 3.23
C ASP A 47 -12.86 -1.74 2.20
N MET A 48 -12.24 -1.69 1.00
CA MET A 48 -12.56 -0.69 -0.02
C MET A 48 -13.99 -0.80 -0.58
N PRO A 49 -14.53 -2.01 -0.88
CA PRO A 49 -15.93 -2.13 -1.29
C PRO A 49 -16.92 -1.66 -0.22
N TRP A 50 -16.63 -1.91 1.07
CA TRP A 50 -17.46 -1.39 2.16
C TRP A 50 -17.40 0.13 2.25
N ILE A 51 -16.20 0.72 2.18
CA ILE A 51 -16.00 2.18 2.18
C ILE A 51 -16.77 2.83 1.04
N HIS A 52 -16.63 2.30 -0.18
CA HIS A 52 -17.33 2.83 -1.36
C HIS A 52 -18.85 2.73 -1.23
N SER A 53 -19.36 1.64 -0.65
CA SER A 53 -20.79 1.49 -0.40
C SER A 53 -21.31 2.52 0.60
N GLU A 54 -20.58 2.80 1.67
CA GLU A 54 -20.93 3.83 2.65
C GLU A 54 -20.88 5.23 2.01
N PHE A 55 -19.88 5.53 1.18
CA PHE A 55 -19.83 6.80 0.44
C PHE A 55 -21.02 6.98 -0.50
N LEU A 56 -21.32 5.96 -1.30
CA LEU A 56 -22.44 6.00 -2.21
C LEU A 56 -23.78 6.22 -1.50
N GLN A 57 -24.01 5.52 -0.39
CA GLN A 57 -25.23 5.67 0.42
C GLN A 57 -25.32 7.04 1.10
N ALA A 58 -24.19 7.65 1.43
CA ALA A 58 -24.13 9.01 1.99
C ALA A 58 -24.18 10.12 0.93
N GLY A 59 -24.29 9.78 -0.37
CA GLY A 59 -24.30 10.75 -1.47
C GLY A 59 -22.95 11.40 -1.75
N LEU A 60 -21.85 10.83 -1.25
CA LEU A 60 -20.49 11.30 -1.56
C LEU A 60 -20.06 10.78 -2.92
N LEU A 61 -19.43 11.65 -3.70
CA LEU A 61 -18.81 11.27 -4.98
C LEU A 61 -17.57 10.40 -4.73
N PRO A 62 -17.12 9.63 -5.75
CA PRO A 62 -15.85 8.92 -5.64
C PRO A 62 -14.70 9.89 -5.30
N PRO A 63 -13.77 9.52 -4.40
CA PRO A 63 -12.56 10.32 -4.18
C PRO A 63 -11.68 10.35 -5.43
N SER A 64 -10.69 11.25 -5.46
CA SER A 64 -9.67 11.30 -6.50
C SER A 64 -9.05 9.92 -6.75
N PRO A 65 -8.69 9.57 -8.00
CA PRO A 65 -8.07 8.29 -8.29
C PRO A 65 -6.75 8.11 -7.54
N TYR A 66 -6.61 7.03 -6.80
CA TYR A 66 -5.39 6.62 -6.09
C TYR A 66 -4.97 5.20 -6.47
N LYS A 67 -3.70 4.90 -6.28
CA LYS A 67 -3.18 3.53 -6.48
C LYS A 67 -3.44 2.68 -5.24
N GLN A 68 -3.79 1.41 -5.43
CA GLN A 68 -3.97 0.47 -4.31
C GLN A 68 -2.80 -0.52 -4.25
N ILE A 69 -2.15 -0.58 -3.10
CA ILE A 69 -1.07 -1.51 -2.79
C ILE A 69 -1.62 -2.54 -1.81
N ASP A 70 -2.11 -3.65 -2.33
CA ASP A 70 -2.63 -4.75 -1.51
C ASP A 70 -1.49 -5.72 -1.14
N LEU A 71 -1.06 -5.66 0.11
CA LEU A 71 0.04 -6.48 0.62
C LEU A 71 -0.28 -7.97 0.56
N LEU A 72 -1.55 -8.38 0.70
CA LEU A 72 -1.95 -9.79 0.56
C LEU A 72 -1.68 -10.30 -0.87
N ARG A 73 -1.88 -9.46 -1.90
CA ARG A 73 -1.54 -9.83 -3.28
C ARG A 73 -0.04 -10.05 -3.45
N THR A 74 0.79 -9.18 -2.85
CA THR A 74 2.24 -9.35 -2.83
C THR A 74 2.63 -10.64 -2.11
N VAL A 75 2.08 -10.89 -0.92
CA VAL A 75 2.33 -12.11 -0.16
C VAL A 75 2.02 -13.36 -0.98
N ARG A 76 0.84 -13.44 -1.58
CA ARG A 76 0.41 -14.61 -2.38
C ARG A 76 1.21 -14.81 -3.65
N SER A 77 1.68 -13.73 -4.29
CA SER A 77 2.38 -13.81 -5.57
C SER A 77 3.88 -14.05 -5.44
N GLN A 78 4.49 -13.66 -4.31
CA GLN A 78 5.93 -13.76 -4.12
C GLN A 78 6.35 -14.88 -3.16
N PHE A 79 5.46 -15.32 -2.26
CA PHE A 79 5.81 -16.24 -1.18
C PHE A 79 4.78 -17.38 -1.04
N LYS A 80 5.21 -18.46 -0.39
CA LYS A 80 4.36 -19.58 0.03
C LYS A 80 4.43 -19.71 1.54
N PHE A 81 3.60 -18.93 2.24
CA PHE A 81 3.43 -19.10 3.68
C PHE A 81 2.34 -20.13 3.99
N PRO A 82 2.44 -20.89 5.10
CA PRO A 82 1.37 -21.77 5.58
C PRO A 82 0.04 -21.05 5.79
N SER A 83 0.08 -19.76 6.15
CA SER A 83 -1.09 -18.89 6.25
C SER A 83 -0.79 -17.49 5.72
N ASN A 84 -1.72 -16.94 4.94
CA ASN A 84 -1.62 -15.60 4.40
C ASN A 84 -2.39 -14.55 5.25
N LYS A 85 -2.73 -14.87 6.51
CA LYS A 85 -3.32 -13.89 7.44
C LYS A 85 -2.26 -12.88 7.88
N LEU A 86 -2.65 -11.61 8.07
CA LEU A 86 -1.74 -10.55 8.50
C LEU A 86 -0.96 -10.93 9.77
N ASP A 87 -1.64 -11.54 10.74
CA ASP A 87 -1.01 -11.99 11.98
C ASP A 87 0.09 -13.02 11.73
N TYR A 88 -0.17 -14.04 10.92
CA TYR A 88 0.82 -15.05 10.60
C TYR A 88 2.02 -14.46 9.85
N VAL A 89 1.75 -13.63 8.82
CA VAL A 89 2.80 -12.99 8.02
C VAL A 89 3.67 -12.09 8.87
N SER A 90 3.07 -11.28 9.75
CA SER A 90 3.84 -10.41 10.65
C SER A 90 4.72 -11.15 11.63
N GLN A 91 4.26 -12.28 12.16
CA GLN A 91 5.06 -13.17 13.02
C GLN A 91 6.21 -13.82 12.23
N ALA A 92 5.92 -14.40 11.08
CA ALA A 92 6.93 -15.04 10.22
C ALA A 92 8.02 -14.05 9.76
N LEU A 93 7.69 -12.77 9.64
CA LEU A 93 8.64 -11.70 9.31
C LEU A 93 9.37 -11.11 10.53
N GLY A 94 9.10 -11.61 11.75
CA GLY A 94 9.70 -11.09 12.99
C GLY A 94 9.27 -9.68 13.38
N ILE A 95 8.12 -9.21 12.87
CA ILE A 95 7.60 -7.85 13.09
C ILE A 95 6.81 -7.75 14.40
N GLY A 96 6.10 -8.82 14.77
CA GLY A 96 5.28 -8.89 15.97
C GLY A 96 3.98 -9.66 15.74
N HIS A 97 3.12 -9.64 16.74
CA HIS A 97 1.83 -10.32 16.75
C HIS A 97 0.70 -9.33 16.64
N LYS A 98 -0.41 -9.74 16.02
CA LYS A 98 -1.69 -9.10 16.27
C LYS A 98 -2.01 -9.23 17.75
N THR A 99 -2.46 -8.14 18.37
CA THR A 99 -3.03 -8.24 19.72
C THR A 99 -4.27 -9.12 19.68
N LYS A 100 -4.59 -9.74 20.82
CA LYS A 100 -5.78 -10.56 20.99
C LYS A 100 -6.99 -9.87 20.33
N GLY A 101 -7.64 -10.57 19.42
CA GLY A 101 -8.73 -10.00 18.61
C GLY A 101 -9.90 -9.52 19.46
N MET A 102 -10.85 -8.84 18.84
CA MET A 102 -12.12 -8.47 19.41
C MET A 102 -12.97 -9.73 19.66
N SER A 103 -13.52 -9.86 20.85
CA SER A 103 -14.49 -10.92 21.15
C SER A 103 -15.88 -10.58 20.59
N MET A 104 -16.78 -11.56 20.53
CA MET A 104 -18.16 -11.31 20.12
C MET A 104 -18.87 -10.32 21.07
N ASP A 105 -18.52 -10.34 22.37
CA ASP A 105 -19.09 -9.41 23.34
C ASP A 105 -18.58 -7.98 23.13
N ASP A 106 -17.30 -7.81 22.75
CA ASP A 106 -16.77 -6.49 22.35
C ASP A 106 -17.53 -5.93 21.14
N TRP A 107 -17.82 -6.77 20.13
CA TRP A 107 -18.62 -6.37 18.96
C TRP A 107 -20.05 -5.97 19.35
N LYS A 108 -20.72 -6.78 20.17
CA LYS A 108 -22.06 -6.45 20.72
C LYS A 108 -22.03 -5.17 21.53
N GLY A 109 -20.99 -4.98 22.34
CA GLY A 109 -20.79 -3.75 23.10
C GLY A 109 -20.70 -2.51 22.22
N CYS A 110 -19.93 -2.58 21.11
CA CYS A 110 -19.88 -1.47 20.14
C CYS A 110 -21.26 -1.17 19.52
N MET A 111 -22.05 -2.20 19.19
CA MET A 111 -23.41 -2.03 18.66
C MET A 111 -24.37 -1.46 19.73
N GLY A 112 -24.12 -1.75 21.00
CA GLY A 112 -24.86 -1.20 22.15
C GLY A 112 -24.31 0.15 22.66
N ASN A 113 -23.40 0.80 21.92
CA ASN A 113 -22.77 2.07 22.30
C ASN A 113 -21.96 2.03 23.60
N ASP A 114 -21.42 0.86 24.01
CA ASP A 114 -20.53 0.77 25.16
C ASP A 114 -19.18 1.45 24.87
N GLU A 115 -18.86 2.49 25.63
CA GLU A 115 -17.65 3.30 25.44
C GLU A 115 -16.35 2.49 25.59
N LYS A 116 -16.32 1.51 26.50
CA LYS A 116 -15.16 0.65 26.74
C LYS A 116 -14.88 -0.25 25.52
N SER A 117 -15.93 -0.81 24.94
CA SER A 117 -15.85 -1.63 23.71
C SER A 117 -15.38 -0.79 22.51
N TRP A 118 -15.86 0.44 22.37
CA TRP A 118 -15.40 1.38 21.35
C TRP A 118 -13.92 1.75 21.50
N LYS A 119 -13.47 2.09 22.70
CA LYS A 119 -12.04 2.37 22.97
C LYS A 119 -11.16 1.17 22.61
N LYS A 120 -11.60 -0.04 22.93
CA LYS A 120 -10.90 -1.28 22.56
C LYS A 120 -10.86 -1.48 21.06
N MET A 121 -11.98 -1.30 20.35
CA MET A 121 -12.10 -1.41 18.90
C MET A 121 -11.15 -0.44 18.17
N LEU A 122 -11.19 0.84 18.51
CA LEU A 122 -10.33 1.85 17.91
C LEU A 122 -8.85 1.58 18.19
N SER A 123 -8.50 1.18 19.42
CA SER A 123 -7.13 0.80 19.78
C SER A 123 -6.64 -0.42 18.99
N TYR A 124 -7.51 -1.41 18.80
CA TYR A 124 -7.22 -2.58 17.97
C TYR A 124 -6.96 -2.17 16.51
N ASN A 125 -7.84 -1.36 15.93
CA ASN A 125 -7.73 -0.91 14.53
C ASN A 125 -6.46 -0.07 14.29
N LYS A 126 -6.13 0.85 15.20
CA LYS A 126 -4.87 1.63 15.14
C LYS A 126 -3.63 0.72 15.15
N ARG A 127 -3.64 -0.33 15.96
CA ARG A 127 -2.53 -1.29 16.02
C ARG A 127 -2.40 -2.11 14.72
N ASP A 128 -3.51 -2.48 14.12
CA ASP A 128 -3.51 -3.17 12.82
C ASP A 128 -2.92 -2.27 11.72
N VAL A 129 -3.23 -0.97 11.72
CA VAL A 129 -2.60 0.01 10.80
C VAL A 129 -1.09 0.09 11.02
N ALA A 130 -0.64 0.24 12.27
CA ALA A 130 0.78 0.29 12.59
C ALA A 130 1.52 -1.02 12.22
N LEU A 131 0.86 -2.17 12.37
CA LEU A 131 1.40 -3.46 11.96
C LEU A 131 1.49 -3.57 10.44
N THR A 132 0.43 -3.15 9.75
CA THR A 132 0.38 -3.13 8.27
C THR A 132 1.48 -2.25 7.68
N GLU A 133 1.76 -1.10 8.27
CA GLU A 133 2.88 -0.23 7.87
C GLU A 133 4.23 -0.94 7.98
N LYS A 134 4.50 -1.62 9.10
CA LYS A 134 5.75 -2.37 9.28
C LYS A 134 5.89 -3.51 8.27
N VAL A 135 4.78 -4.22 7.99
CA VAL A 135 4.75 -5.27 6.96
C VAL A 135 4.98 -4.68 5.58
N TYR A 136 4.42 -3.52 5.27
CA TYR A 136 4.65 -2.82 4.00
C TYR A 136 6.13 -2.53 3.80
N PHE A 137 6.82 -1.90 4.74
CA PHE A 137 8.25 -1.61 4.60
C PHE A 137 9.11 -2.88 4.46
N LYS A 138 8.73 -3.97 5.14
CA LYS A 138 9.44 -5.25 5.02
C LYS A 138 9.23 -5.90 3.65
N LEU A 139 8.05 -5.76 3.07
CA LEU A 139 7.70 -6.30 1.76
C LEU A 139 8.07 -5.37 0.60
N LEU A 140 8.44 -4.14 0.86
CA LEU A 140 8.66 -3.09 -0.14
C LEU A 140 9.54 -3.54 -1.33
N PRO A 141 10.69 -4.24 -1.13
CA PRO A 141 11.53 -4.72 -2.22
C PRO A 141 10.82 -5.72 -3.15
N TRP A 142 9.77 -6.38 -2.68
CA TRP A 142 9.06 -7.45 -3.36
C TRP A 142 7.77 -6.99 -4.06
N ILE A 143 7.37 -5.73 -3.87
CA ILE A 143 6.16 -5.16 -4.49
C ILE A 143 6.45 -4.80 -5.95
N LYS A 144 6.02 -5.66 -6.89
CA LYS A 144 6.30 -5.48 -8.32
C LYS A 144 5.61 -4.26 -8.95
N ASN A 145 4.40 -3.95 -8.51
CA ASN A 145 3.57 -2.88 -9.08
C ASN A 145 3.48 -1.67 -8.13
N HIS A 146 4.57 -1.40 -7.40
CA HIS A 146 4.65 -0.18 -6.59
C HIS A 146 4.57 1.04 -7.52
N PRO A 147 3.73 2.04 -7.22
CA PRO A 147 3.72 3.28 -7.99
C PRO A 147 5.08 3.99 -7.88
N ASN A 148 5.43 4.74 -8.90
CA ASN A 148 6.64 5.55 -8.85
C ASN A 148 6.40 6.77 -7.95
N SER A 149 6.90 6.74 -6.72
CA SER A 149 6.72 7.79 -5.71
C SER A 149 7.21 9.16 -6.19
N ASN A 150 8.22 9.18 -7.06
CA ASN A 150 8.79 10.43 -7.57
C ASN A 150 7.81 11.23 -8.47
N LEU A 151 6.78 10.58 -9.03
CA LEU A 151 5.80 11.25 -9.89
C LEU A 151 4.74 12.06 -9.11
N TYR A 152 4.73 11.93 -7.79
CA TYR A 152 3.79 12.60 -6.89
C TYR A 152 4.43 13.73 -6.09
N GLU A 153 5.71 14.03 -6.36
CA GLU A 153 6.39 15.19 -5.77
C GLU A 153 6.16 16.43 -6.66
N ASP A 154 5.81 17.57 -6.06
CA ASP A 154 5.60 18.86 -6.75
C ASP A 154 6.90 19.47 -7.30
N LYS A 155 8.04 18.83 -7.06
CA LYS A 155 9.35 19.34 -7.47
C LYS A 155 9.79 18.72 -8.79
N VAL A 156 10.36 19.56 -9.66
CA VAL A 156 11.06 19.07 -10.85
C VAL A 156 12.23 18.18 -10.40
N ILE A 157 12.18 16.91 -10.78
CA ILE A 157 13.22 15.93 -10.47
C ILE A 157 14.22 15.96 -11.63
N ASP A 158 15.37 16.57 -11.39
CA ASP A 158 16.49 16.68 -12.33
C ASP A 158 17.46 15.48 -12.23
N LYS A 159 17.34 14.68 -11.17
CA LYS A 159 18.20 13.52 -10.88
C LYS A 159 17.42 12.21 -10.85
N MET A 160 18.09 11.15 -11.22
CA MET A 160 17.52 9.81 -11.10
C MET A 160 17.37 9.43 -9.62
N ARG A 161 16.19 8.90 -9.26
CA ARG A 161 15.84 8.43 -7.91
C ARG A 161 15.21 7.05 -7.97
N CYS A 162 15.28 6.32 -6.87
CA CYS A 162 14.56 5.06 -6.73
C CYS A 162 13.04 5.30 -6.89
N PRO A 163 12.36 4.62 -7.83
CA PRO A 163 10.92 4.84 -8.05
C PRO A 163 10.05 4.43 -6.87
N THR A 164 10.57 3.61 -5.97
CA THR A 164 9.80 3.07 -4.85
C THR A 164 9.90 3.93 -3.58
N CYS A 165 11.08 4.45 -3.26
CA CYS A 165 11.29 5.20 -2.01
C CYS A 165 11.88 6.60 -2.20
N GLY A 166 12.10 7.05 -3.45
CA GLY A 166 12.64 8.38 -3.74
C GLY A 166 14.14 8.57 -3.45
N SER A 167 14.83 7.56 -2.90
CA SER A 167 16.26 7.66 -2.54
C SER A 167 17.15 7.88 -3.77
N GLU A 168 18.17 8.72 -3.60
CA GLU A 168 19.25 8.92 -4.58
C GLU A 168 20.41 7.91 -4.38
N HIS A 169 20.37 7.10 -3.33
CA HIS A 169 21.40 6.11 -3.01
C HIS A 169 21.09 4.76 -3.65
N PHE A 170 21.69 4.50 -4.79
CA PHE A 170 21.55 3.23 -5.52
C PHE A 170 22.84 2.91 -6.28
N ILE A 171 23.03 1.64 -6.62
CA ILE A 171 24.21 1.15 -7.34
C ILE A 171 23.80 0.46 -8.63
N ALA A 172 24.62 0.64 -9.68
CA ALA A 172 24.44 -0.07 -10.95
C ALA A 172 24.76 -1.57 -10.75
N ARG A 173 23.88 -2.43 -11.26
CA ARG A 173 23.97 -3.89 -11.18
C ARG A 173 23.70 -4.55 -12.53
N GLY A 174 24.51 -4.18 -13.54
CA GLY A 174 24.42 -4.70 -14.89
C GLY A 174 23.25 -4.12 -15.69
N ASN A 175 22.75 -4.86 -16.66
CA ASN A 175 21.73 -4.44 -17.59
C ASN A 175 20.48 -5.31 -17.50
N ILE A 176 19.35 -4.80 -17.98
CA ILE A 176 18.10 -5.52 -18.13
C ILE A 176 17.58 -5.35 -19.55
N ALA A 177 17.25 -6.47 -20.20
CA ALA A 177 16.57 -6.48 -21.48
C ALA A 177 15.05 -6.45 -21.26
N THR A 178 14.35 -5.63 -22.03
CA THR A 178 12.88 -5.53 -22.07
C THR A 178 12.42 -5.71 -23.51
N ALA A 179 11.12 -5.76 -23.74
CA ALA A 179 10.57 -5.80 -25.10
C ALA A 179 10.97 -4.57 -25.96
N SER A 180 11.28 -3.42 -25.35
CA SER A 180 11.61 -2.17 -26.03
C SER A 180 13.12 -1.92 -26.17
N GLY A 181 13.98 -2.66 -25.45
CA GLY A 181 15.43 -2.47 -25.51
C GLY A 181 16.16 -2.86 -24.24
N VAL A 182 17.43 -2.49 -24.18
CA VAL A 182 18.33 -2.77 -23.05
C VAL A 182 18.58 -1.49 -22.25
N TYR A 183 18.49 -1.59 -20.96
CA TYR A 183 18.62 -0.48 -19.99
C TYR A 183 19.58 -0.85 -18.86
N LYS A 184 20.25 0.13 -18.25
CA LYS A 184 20.98 -0.10 -16.99
C LYS A 184 20.00 -0.52 -15.90
N ARG A 185 20.42 -1.47 -15.07
CA ARG A 185 19.67 -1.95 -13.92
C ARG A 185 20.36 -1.49 -12.65
N TYR A 186 19.56 -1.06 -11.69
CA TYR A 186 20.00 -0.53 -10.41
C TYR A 186 19.36 -1.27 -9.25
N SER A 187 20.07 -1.27 -8.11
CA SER A 187 19.56 -1.71 -6.81
C SER A 187 19.62 -0.53 -5.85
N CYS A 188 18.50 -0.19 -5.23
CA CYS A 188 18.44 0.84 -4.19
C CYS A 188 19.13 0.36 -2.91
N ASN A 189 19.97 1.18 -2.29
CA ASN A 189 20.67 0.84 -1.05
C ASN A 189 19.74 0.96 0.17
N GLU A 190 18.66 1.78 0.08
CA GLU A 190 17.74 2.01 1.19
C GLU A 190 16.61 0.95 1.21
N CYS A 191 15.79 0.88 0.18
CA CYS A 191 14.65 -0.04 0.15
C CYS A 191 14.95 -1.38 -0.54
N HIS A 192 16.15 -1.57 -1.10
CA HIS A 192 16.59 -2.78 -1.81
C HIS A 192 15.75 -3.15 -3.05
N HIS A 193 14.90 -2.23 -3.52
CA HIS A 193 14.13 -2.45 -4.75
C HIS A 193 15.04 -2.38 -5.98
N TRP A 194 14.76 -3.25 -6.96
CA TRP A 194 15.46 -3.28 -8.24
C TRP A 194 14.67 -2.51 -9.29
N PHE A 195 15.32 -1.60 -9.99
CA PHE A 195 14.69 -0.80 -11.03
C PHE A 195 15.61 -0.60 -12.24
N ARG A 196 15.04 -0.20 -13.36
CA ARG A 196 15.79 0.18 -14.56
C ARG A 196 15.94 1.69 -14.66
N GLY A 197 17.03 2.12 -15.30
CA GLY A 197 17.20 3.51 -15.69
C GLY A 197 16.27 3.91 -16.84
N HIS A 198 16.22 5.20 -17.12
CA HIS A 198 15.41 5.77 -18.20
C HIS A 198 16.13 5.68 -19.55
N GLU A 199 17.47 5.80 -19.57
CA GLU A 199 18.27 5.78 -20.77
C GLU A 199 18.39 4.38 -21.35
N GLN A 200 18.06 4.26 -22.62
CA GLN A 200 18.19 3.05 -23.40
C GLN A 200 19.64 2.91 -23.88
N ILE A 201 20.32 1.81 -23.49
CA ILE A 201 21.70 1.52 -23.88
C ILE A 201 21.75 0.95 -25.29
N ALA A 202 20.79 0.08 -25.64
CA ALA A 202 20.68 -0.53 -26.95
C ALA A 202 19.22 -0.71 -27.36
N LYS A 203 18.92 -0.41 -28.63
CA LYS A 203 17.63 -0.68 -29.25
C LYS A 203 17.60 -2.13 -29.75
N ILE A 204 16.45 -2.78 -29.65
CA ILE A 204 16.19 -4.02 -30.34
C ILE A 204 15.95 -3.64 -31.82
N ASN A 205 16.91 -3.87 -32.70
CA ASN A 205 16.69 -3.78 -34.13
C ASN A 205 15.84 -4.98 -34.56
N VAL A 206 14.55 -4.80 -34.65
CA VAL A 206 13.69 -5.72 -35.40
C VAL A 206 14.03 -5.50 -36.86
N LYS A 207 14.95 -6.29 -37.40
CA LYS A 207 15.10 -6.39 -38.85
C LYS A 207 13.79 -7.02 -39.35
N ASN A 208 12.92 -6.21 -39.93
CA ASN A 208 11.85 -6.72 -40.75
C ASN A 208 12.54 -7.50 -41.89
N LYS A 209 12.51 -8.83 -41.82
CA LYS A 209 12.75 -9.64 -42.98
C LYS A 209 11.58 -9.36 -43.93
N THR A 210 11.72 -8.40 -44.80
CA THR A 210 10.96 -8.37 -46.05
C THR A 210 11.32 -9.64 -46.78
N SER A 211 10.48 -10.65 -46.67
CA SER A 211 10.49 -11.79 -47.57
C SER A 211 10.19 -11.25 -48.97
N ASN A 212 11.21 -11.13 -49.76
CA ASN A 212 11.00 -11.06 -51.22
C ASN A 212 10.36 -12.39 -51.63
N VAL A 213 9.10 -12.32 -52.05
CA VAL A 213 8.46 -13.33 -52.91
C VAL A 213 8.61 -12.85 -54.33
#